data_7b610ce2f0e4ba49feac4466b923ed82
#
_entry.id   7b610ce2f0e4ba49feac4466b923ed82
#
_cell.length_a   1.000
_cell.length_b   1.000
_cell.length_c   1.000
_cell.angle_alpha   90.00
_cell.angle_beta   90.00
_cell.angle_gamma   90.00
#
_symmetry.space_group_name_H-M   'P 1'
#
loop_
_entity.id
_entity.type
_entity.pdbx_description
1 polymer ?
#
loop_
_entity_poly.entity_id
_entity_poly.type
_entity_poly.pdbx_seq_one_letter_code
_entity_poly.pdbx_strand_id
1 'polypeptide(L)'
;EKKEKGDWDSSSLSAGLDYRVAELLSEREVAVLGADGTNDVQPSNIPEESSPVHKLALVAMGMPLLDNLNLEEIAKEAQRQNKWEFMVSVQPLRFKGGTGSPVNAVAIF
;
A
#
# COMPACT_ATOMS: atom_id res chain seq x y z
N GLU A 1 9.70 -14.75 -3.84
CA GLU A 1 9.33 -14.53 -5.25
C GLU A 1 10.22 -13.50 -5.95
N LYS A 2 10.48 -12.33 -5.34
CA LYS A 2 11.39 -11.30 -5.89
C LYS A 2 12.84 -11.79 -6.08
N LYS A 3 13.32 -12.69 -5.23
CA LYS A 3 14.70 -13.24 -5.32
C LYS A 3 14.86 -14.27 -6.43
N GLU A 4 13.79 -14.92 -6.86
CA GLU A 4 13.83 -15.97 -7.89
C GLU A 4 13.61 -15.43 -9.30
N LYS A 5 12.96 -14.26 -9.44
CA LYS A 5 12.58 -13.67 -10.74
C LYS A 5 13.53 -12.56 -11.22
N GLY A 6 14.53 -12.18 -10.43
CA GLY A 6 15.46 -11.09 -10.76
C GLY A 6 14.88 -9.71 -10.54
N ASP A 7 15.49 -8.70 -11.16
CA ASP A 7 15.07 -7.30 -11.04
C ASP A 7 13.66 -7.11 -11.59
N TRP A 8 12.85 -6.40 -10.84
CA TRP A 8 11.47 -6.09 -11.17
C TRP A 8 11.30 -4.59 -11.42
N ASP A 9 10.83 -4.25 -12.60
CA ASP A 9 10.49 -2.88 -12.95
C ASP A 9 9.02 -2.59 -12.59
N SER A 10 8.83 -1.91 -11.48
CA SER A 10 7.50 -1.50 -11.01
C SER A 10 6.91 -0.30 -11.78
N SER A 11 7.71 0.33 -12.66
CA SER A 11 7.29 1.54 -13.38
C SER A 11 6.54 1.24 -14.67
N SER A 12 6.73 0.05 -15.25
CA SER A 12 6.16 -0.32 -16.56
C SER A 12 4.83 -1.06 -16.45
N LEU A 13 4.79 -2.11 -15.64
CA LEU A 13 3.59 -2.93 -15.41
C LEU A 13 3.51 -3.34 -13.95
N SER A 14 2.48 -2.92 -13.26
CA SER A 14 2.27 -3.24 -11.86
C SER A 14 0.79 -3.48 -11.59
N ALA A 15 0.49 -4.55 -10.89
CA ALA A 15 -0.81 -4.70 -10.27
C ALA A 15 -0.99 -3.62 -9.19
N GLY A 16 -2.18 -3.09 -9.10
CA GLY A 16 -2.52 -2.04 -8.15
C GLY A 16 -3.98 -1.68 -8.24
N LEU A 17 -4.38 -0.66 -7.54
CA LEU A 17 -5.74 -0.19 -7.47
C LEU A 17 -6.03 0.83 -8.59
N ASP A 18 -7.24 0.75 -9.11
CA ASP A 18 -7.82 1.81 -9.95
C ASP A 18 -8.21 3.00 -9.06
N TYR A 19 -8.07 4.22 -9.57
CA TYR A 19 -8.35 5.44 -8.81
C TYR A 19 -9.79 5.52 -8.25
N ARG A 20 -10.73 4.84 -8.88
CA ARG A 20 -12.14 4.80 -8.43
C ARG A 20 -12.31 4.13 -7.06
N VAL A 21 -11.31 3.39 -6.60
CA VAL A 21 -11.31 2.82 -5.25
C VAL A 21 -11.35 3.89 -4.16
N ALA A 22 -10.90 5.12 -4.46
CA ALA A 22 -10.88 6.22 -3.49
C ALA A 22 -12.27 6.53 -2.90
N GLU A 23 -13.33 6.41 -3.69
CA GLU A 23 -14.71 6.58 -3.23
C GLU A 23 -15.05 5.54 -2.15
N LEU A 24 -14.80 4.27 -2.42
CA LEU A 24 -15.02 3.19 -1.45
C LEU A 24 -14.18 3.37 -0.18
N LEU A 25 -12.91 3.75 -0.32
CA LEU A 25 -12.02 3.97 0.84
C LEU A 25 -12.52 5.13 1.71
N SER A 26 -13.01 6.19 1.08
CA SER A 26 -13.61 7.34 1.77
C SER A 26 -14.90 6.96 2.50
N GLU A 27 -15.82 6.27 1.82
CA GLU A 27 -17.08 5.80 2.40
C GLU A 27 -16.86 4.85 3.60
N ARG A 28 -15.78 4.08 3.56
CA ARG A 28 -15.40 3.14 4.64
C ARG A 28 -14.54 3.76 5.72
N GLU A 29 -14.25 5.06 5.63
CA GLU A 29 -13.41 5.80 6.58
C GLU A 29 -12.05 5.11 6.80
N VAL A 30 -11.44 4.60 5.71
CA VAL A 30 -10.16 3.89 5.78
C VAL A 30 -9.06 4.86 6.19
N ALA A 31 -8.36 4.55 7.27
CA ALA A 31 -7.32 5.41 7.84
C ALA A 31 -5.94 5.23 7.18
N VAL A 32 -5.68 4.05 6.62
CA VAL A 32 -4.37 3.70 5.99
C VAL A 32 -4.63 2.63 4.95
N LEU A 33 -3.95 2.70 3.82
CA LEU A 33 -3.95 1.68 2.79
C LEU A 33 -2.53 1.11 2.63
N GLY A 34 -2.41 -0.22 2.59
CA GLY A 34 -1.13 -0.90 2.38
C GLY A 34 -1.21 -1.98 1.31
N ALA A 35 -0.14 -2.12 0.53
CA ALA A 35 -0.01 -3.15 -0.50
C ALA A 35 1.43 -3.67 -0.60
N ASP A 36 1.59 -4.81 -1.23
CA ASP A 36 2.89 -5.39 -1.59
C ASP A 36 3.51 -4.78 -2.87
N GLY A 37 2.78 -3.88 -3.51
CA GLY A 37 3.21 -3.05 -4.63
C GLY A 37 3.14 -1.56 -4.32
N THR A 38 3.01 -0.74 -5.36
CA THR A 38 2.95 0.72 -5.27
C THR A 38 1.54 1.28 -5.08
N ASN A 39 0.58 0.50 -4.66
CA ASN A 39 -0.84 0.84 -4.57
C ASN A 39 -1.50 1.25 -5.90
N ASP A 40 -0.86 2.00 -6.78
CA ASP A 40 -1.39 2.35 -8.10
C ASP A 40 -1.18 1.25 -9.14
N VAL A 41 -2.18 0.98 -9.95
CA VAL A 41 -2.03 0.14 -11.15
C VAL A 41 -1.17 0.87 -12.19
N GLN A 42 -0.26 0.14 -12.84
CA GLN A 42 0.56 0.67 -13.92
C GLN A 42 0.38 -0.15 -15.20
N PRO A 43 0.16 0.49 -16.36
CA PRO A 43 -0.06 1.92 -16.54
C PRO A 43 -1.36 2.40 -15.90
N SER A 44 -1.38 3.66 -15.48
CA SER A 44 -2.58 4.30 -14.94
C SER A 44 -3.68 4.39 -16.00
N ASN A 45 -4.94 4.29 -15.55
CA ASN A 45 -6.11 4.46 -16.40
C ASN A 45 -6.46 5.94 -16.67
N ILE A 46 -5.68 6.88 -16.14
CA ILE A 46 -5.86 8.32 -16.36
C ILE A 46 -4.70 8.82 -17.22
N PRO A 47 -4.95 9.37 -18.42
CA PRO A 47 -3.90 9.98 -19.25
C PRO A 47 -3.13 11.05 -18.45
N GLU A 48 -1.81 11.08 -18.62
CA GLU A 48 -0.90 12.07 -18.01
C GLU A 48 -0.81 12.04 -16.49
N GLU A 49 -1.43 11.04 -15.82
CA GLU A 49 -1.37 10.85 -14.39
C GLU A 49 -0.85 9.45 -14.04
N SER A 50 0.35 9.35 -13.53
CA SER A 50 0.99 8.06 -13.23
C SER A 50 0.57 7.45 -11.89
N SER A 51 0.12 8.26 -10.94
CA SER A 51 -0.14 7.82 -9.56
C SER A 51 -1.41 8.45 -8.99
N PRO A 52 -2.57 8.19 -9.61
CA PRO A 52 -3.83 8.81 -9.19
C PRO A 52 -4.28 8.38 -7.79
N VAL A 53 -4.03 7.13 -7.38
CA VAL A 53 -4.36 6.65 -6.03
C VAL A 53 -3.52 7.40 -4.99
N HIS A 54 -2.22 7.59 -5.23
CA HIS A 54 -1.36 8.39 -4.35
C HIS A 54 -1.87 9.83 -4.20
N LYS A 55 -2.24 10.48 -5.30
CA LYS A 55 -2.77 11.84 -5.23
C LYS A 55 -4.08 11.93 -4.44
N LEU A 56 -5.00 11.03 -4.71
CA LEU A 56 -6.29 11.01 -4.00
C LEU A 56 -6.09 10.69 -2.51
N ALA A 57 -5.33 9.65 -2.19
CA ALA A 57 -5.09 9.25 -0.82
C ALA A 57 -4.35 10.32 -0.01
N LEU A 58 -3.16 10.70 -0.45
CA LEU A 58 -2.29 11.58 0.32
C LEU A 58 -2.78 13.04 0.34
N VAL A 59 -3.28 13.55 -0.79
CA VAL A 59 -3.61 14.98 -0.92
C VAL A 59 -5.09 15.25 -0.62
N ALA A 60 -5.99 14.50 -1.22
CA ALA A 60 -7.42 14.76 -1.07
C ALA A 60 -8.00 14.20 0.23
N MET A 61 -7.56 12.99 0.62
CA MET A 61 -8.10 12.28 1.78
C MET A 61 -7.23 12.42 3.04
N GLY A 62 -5.96 12.83 2.92
CA GLY A 62 -5.01 12.83 4.04
C GLY A 62 -4.70 11.42 4.57
N MET A 63 -4.88 10.39 3.74
CA MET A 63 -4.73 8.99 4.09
C MET A 63 -3.32 8.52 3.73
N PRO A 64 -2.49 8.09 4.71
CA PRO A 64 -1.17 7.53 4.45
C PRO A 64 -1.23 6.24 3.63
N LEU A 65 -0.20 6.03 2.80
CA LEU A 65 0.01 4.80 2.03
C LEU A 65 1.24 4.05 2.55
N LEU A 66 1.16 2.73 2.52
CA LEU A 66 2.25 1.82 2.78
C LEU A 66 2.52 1.00 1.51
N ASP A 67 3.58 1.36 0.80
CA ASP A 67 3.98 0.69 -0.43
C ASP A 67 5.00 -0.42 -0.17
N ASN A 68 5.03 -1.41 -1.06
CA ASN A 68 6.03 -2.46 -1.09
C ASN A 68 6.17 -3.26 0.23
N LEU A 69 5.07 -3.51 0.92
CA LEU A 69 5.04 -4.35 2.10
C LEU A 69 5.38 -5.80 1.74
N ASN A 70 6.02 -6.51 2.65
CA ASN A 70 6.13 -7.96 2.56
C ASN A 70 4.94 -8.60 3.28
N LEU A 71 3.93 -9.00 2.52
CA LEU A 71 2.68 -9.55 3.06
C LEU A 71 2.65 -11.09 3.14
N GLU A 72 3.72 -11.78 2.73
CA GLU A 72 3.75 -13.25 2.65
C GLU A 72 3.50 -13.94 4.00
N GLU A 73 4.19 -13.52 5.04
CA GLU A 73 4.08 -14.16 6.36
C GLU A 73 2.76 -13.84 7.05
N ILE A 74 2.27 -12.60 6.92
CA ILE A 74 0.99 -12.22 7.49
C ILE A 74 -0.18 -12.95 6.79
N ALA A 75 -0.10 -13.15 5.48
CA ALA A 75 -1.11 -13.91 4.73
C ALA A 75 -1.17 -15.37 5.18
N LYS A 76 0.00 -16.02 5.36
CA LYS A 76 0.08 -17.39 5.89
C LYS A 76 -0.51 -17.49 7.29
N GLU A 77 -0.16 -16.54 8.16
CA GLU A 77 -0.66 -16.54 9.54
C GLU A 77 -2.16 -16.28 9.61
N ALA A 78 -2.68 -15.32 8.84
CA ALA A 78 -4.11 -15.06 8.72
C ALA A 78 -4.88 -16.30 8.26
N GLN A 79 -4.35 -16.99 7.26
CA GLN A 79 -4.91 -18.25 6.77
C GLN A 79 -4.87 -19.35 7.85
N ARG A 80 -3.74 -19.51 8.53
CA ARG A 80 -3.57 -20.50 9.61
C ARG A 80 -4.59 -20.32 10.73
N GLN A 81 -4.84 -19.06 11.12
CA GLN A 81 -5.80 -18.72 12.18
C GLN A 81 -7.23 -18.58 11.68
N ASN A 82 -7.45 -18.59 10.36
CA ASN A 82 -8.72 -18.23 9.72
C ASN A 82 -9.24 -16.88 10.23
N LYS A 83 -8.34 -15.90 10.37
CA LYS A 83 -8.63 -14.59 10.94
C LYS A 83 -7.95 -13.52 10.10
N TRP A 84 -8.73 -12.61 9.50
CA TRP A 84 -8.26 -11.57 8.58
C TRP A 84 -8.30 -10.17 9.19
N GLU A 85 -8.61 -10.09 10.47
CA GLU A 85 -8.61 -8.87 11.25
C GLU A 85 -7.56 -8.98 12.36
N PHE A 86 -6.74 -7.96 12.50
CA PHE A 86 -5.64 -7.92 13.47
C PHE A 86 -5.25 -6.47 13.75
N MET A 87 -4.57 -6.23 14.85
CA MET A 87 -3.98 -4.94 15.16
C MET A 87 -2.72 -4.73 14.31
N VAL A 88 -2.56 -3.55 13.72
CA VAL A 88 -1.34 -3.17 13.00
C VAL A 88 -0.64 -2.03 13.72
N SER A 89 0.65 -2.18 13.93
CA SER A 89 1.53 -1.11 14.41
C SER A 89 2.49 -0.70 13.32
N VAL A 90 2.54 0.59 12.99
CA VAL A 90 3.43 1.18 11.99
C VAL A 90 4.26 2.27 12.63
N GLN A 91 5.57 2.18 12.54
CA GLN A 91 6.50 3.09 13.20
C GLN A 91 7.34 3.84 12.15
N PRO A 92 6.89 5.01 11.66
CA PRO A 92 7.70 5.82 10.75
C PRO A 92 8.90 6.44 11.47
N LEU A 93 9.99 6.63 10.75
CA LEU A 93 11.16 7.33 11.27
C LEU A 93 10.84 8.81 11.51
N ARG A 94 11.24 9.31 12.67
CA ARG A 94 11.01 10.70 13.04
C ARG A 94 12.21 11.56 12.66
N PHE A 95 12.10 12.31 11.57
CA PHE A 95 13.09 13.30 11.16
C PHE A 95 12.45 14.56 10.57
N LYS A 96 13.14 15.68 10.73
CA LYS A 96 12.62 16.98 10.31
C LYS A 96 12.55 17.07 8.78
N GLY A 97 11.38 17.46 8.26
CA GLY A 97 11.14 17.65 6.83
C GLY A 97 10.94 16.37 6.04
N GLY A 98 10.83 15.20 6.69
CA GLY A 98 10.50 13.94 6.02
C GLY A 98 9.04 13.89 5.60
N THR A 99 8.80 13.50 4.36
CA THR A 99 7.46 13.27 3.80
C THR A 99 7.12 11.77 3.68
N GLY A 100 8.11 10.92 3.89
CA GLY A 100 7.98 9.47 3.90
C GLY A 100 9.19 8.84 4.56
N SER A 101 9.10 7.59 4.96
CA SER A 101 10.20 6.82 5.55
C SER A 101 10.03 5.33 5.32
N PRO A 102 11.10 4.55 5.38
CA PRO A 102 10.96 3.12 5.59
C PRO A 102 10.20 2.86 6.89
N VAL A 103 9.34 1.83 6.88
CA VAL A 103 8.60 1.40 8.05
C VAL A 103 8.70 -0.12 8.22
N ASN A 104 8.62 -0.57 9.45
CA ASN A 104 8.48 -1.97 9.76
C ASN A 104 7.09 -2.18 10.38
N ALA A 105 6.11 -2.50 9.54
CA ALA A 105 4.76 -2.78 9.99
C ALA A 105 4.70 -4.13 10.71
N VAL A 106 4.07 -4.17 11.87
CA VAL A 106 3.88 -5.38 12.68
C VAL A 106 2.39 -5.66 12.84
N ALA A 107 1.98 -6.89 12.49
CA ALA A 107 0.63 -7.37 12.73
C ALA A 107 0.57 -8.21 14.01
N ILE A 108 -0.47 -8.00 14.80
CA ILE A 108 -0.71 -8.71 16.07
C ILE A 108 -2.11 -9.32 16.00
N PHE A 109 -2.17 -10.64 15.97
CA PHE A 109 -3.41 -11.43 15.89
C PHE A 109 -4.07 -11.68 17.24
#